data_a7ce086af5adc1c996b781490f7de9b2
#
_entry.id   a7ce086af5adc1c996b781490f7de9b2
#
_cell.length_a   1.000
_cell.length_b   1.000
_cell.length_c   1.000
_cell.angle_alpha   90.00
_cell.angle_beta   90.00
_cell.angle_gamma   90.00
#
_symmetry.space_group_name_H-M   'P 1'
#
loop_
_entity.id
_entity.type
_entity.pdbx_description
1 polymer ?
#
loop_
_entity_poly.entity_id
_entity_poly.type
_entity_poly.pdbx_seq_one_letter_code
_entity_poly.pdbx_strand_id
1 'polypeptide(L)'
;MVIGLTGGIGTGKSTVSQILKDRGFTVIDLDVISHEVVKFPSVVEKIIKNFGREVLVDNEAENYIVSRKKLGKIIFSDKEKRFALNSIMHPEILRVMRKKILECKLKKEKDEKGKNKIIFVEIQLLFEVQWEKEFDYILLVAAKRDMQVKRILGRDKRSEKEAWDIINSQMSLDEKRGKSDFVIENDGNMDDLNKKVDKFLKSLEQQQFQKIKIHER
;
A
#
# COMPACT_ATOMS: atom_id res chain seq x y z
N MET A 1 10.57 9.59 10.08
CA MET A 1 10.17 9.79 8.68
C MET A 1 9.26 8.66 8.26
N VAL A 2 8.15 8.96 7.60
CA VAL A 2 7.18 7.98 7.10
C VAL A 2 7.13 8.09 5.58
N ILE A 3 7.35 6.98 4.87
CA ILE A 3 7.41 6.94 3.41
C ILE A 3 6.30 6.06 2.88
N GLY A 4 5.45 6.61 2.01
CA GLY A 4 4.46 5.85 1.26
C GLY A 4 5.15 5.04 0.15
N LEU A 5 5.05 3.72 0.18
CA LEU A 5 5.55 2.83 -0.85
C LEU A 5 4.39 2.42 -1.75
N THR A 6 4.39 2.90 -2.99
CA THR A 6 3.31 2.64 -3.95
C THR A 6 3.82 2.07 -5.27
N GLY A 7 2.91 1.68 -6.14
CA GLY A 7 3.21 1.13 -7.46
C GLY A 7 1.97 0.59 -8.13
N GLY A 8 2.04 0.34 -9.43
CA GLY A 8 1.00 -0.36 -10.17
C GLY A 8 1.00 -1.87 -9.92
N ILE A 9 -0.05 -2.54 -10.36
CA ILE A 9 -0.08 -4.01 -10.35
C ILE A 9 1.06 -4.54 -11.21
N GLY A 10 1.76 -5.58 -10.76
CA GLY A 10 2.87 -6.21 -11.51
C GLY A 10 4.19 -5.43 -11.52
N THR A 11 4.29 -4.27 -10.86
CA THR A 11 5.56 -3.49 -10.81
C THR A 11 6.61 -4.10 -9.88
N GLY A 12 6.24 -5.00 -8.96
CA GLY A 12 7.15 -5.60 -7.99
C GLY A 12 7.27 -4.82 -6.67
N LYS A 13 6.25 -4.02 -6.33
CA LYS A 13 6.17 -3.29 -5.07
C LYS A 13 6.39 -4.19 -3.84
N SER A 14 5.76 -5.37 -3.80
CA SER A 14 5.92 -6.35 -2.71
C SER A 14 7.34 -6.92 -2.62
N THR A 15 8.05 -7.03 -3.74
CA THR A 15 9.47 -7.42 -3.76
C THR A 15 10.32 -6.34 -3.11
N VAL A 16 10.11 -5.07 -3.46
CA VAL A 16 10.79 -3.93 -2.80
C VAL A 16 10.44 -3.87 -1.31
N SER A 17 9.18 -4.09 -0.97
CA SER A 17 8.73 -4.19 0.43
C SER A 17 9.50 -5.27 1.21
N GLN A 18 9.68 -6.45 0.61
CA GLN A 18 10.44 -7.53 1.23
C GLN A 18 11.93 -7.18 1.37
N ILE A 19 12.54 -6.61 0.33
CA ILE A 19 13.94 -6.14 0.39
C ILE A 19 14.14 -5.13 1.53
N LEU A 20 13.20 -4.19 1.72
CA LEU A 20 13.27 -3.22 2.83
C LEU A 20 13.17 -3.90 4.19
N LYS A 21 12.28 -4.89 4.35
CA LYS A 21 12.16 -5.70 5.57
C LYS A 21 13.45 -6.46 5.87
N ASP A 22 14.05 -7.10 4.87
CA ASP A 22 15.30 -7.86 5.00
C ASP A 22 16.49 -6.95 5.40
N ARG A 23 16.43 -5.66 5.06
CA ARG A 23 17.39 -4.62 5.51
C ARG A 23 17.09 -4.05 6.90
N GLY A 24 16.06 -4.55 7.58
CA GLY A 24 15.68 -4.16 8.94
C GLY A 24 14.76 -2.94 9.04
N PHE A 25 14.20 -2.46 7.91
CA PHE A 25 13.21 -1.39 7.95
C PHE A 25 11.83 -1.90 8.37
N THR A 26 11.09 -1.07 9.08
CA THR A 26 9.67 -1.35 9.35
C THR A 26 8.85 -1.05 8.11
N VAL A 27 8.08 -2.04 7.65
CA VAL A 27 7.12 -1.88 6.57
C VAL A 27 5.74 -2.27 7.08
N ILE A 28 4.82 -1.30 7.07
CA ILE A 28 3.41 -1.48 7.41
C ILE A 28 2.66 -1.75 6.11
N ASP A 29 1.96 -2.87 6.05
CA ASP A 29 1.17 -3.27 4.88
C ASP A 29 -0.30 -2.86 5.09
N LEU A 30 -0.82 -2.00 4.21
CA LEU A 30 -2.20 -1.51 4.30
C LEU A 30 -3.23 -2.57 3.90
N ASP A 31 -2.87 -3.53 3.07
CA ASP A 31 -3.79 -4.62 2.73
C ASP A 31 -4.06 -5.48 3.97
N VAL A 32 -3.03 -5.72 4.80
CA VAL A 32 -3.19 -6.39 6.11
C VAL A 32 -4.11 -5.58 7.03
N ILE A 33 -3.90 -4.25 7.13
CA ILE A 33 -4.76 -3.38 7.94
C ILE A 33 -6.20 -3.40 7.44
N SER A 34 -6.41 -3.34 6.13
CA SER A 34 -7.76 -3.44 5.53
C SER A 34 -8.46 -4.75 5.91
N HIS A 35 -7.72 -5.87 5.94
CA HIS A 35 -8.22 -7.17 6.37
C HIS A 35 -8.53 -7.24 7.89
N GLU A 36 -7.83 -6.47 8.70
CA GLU A 36 -8.13 -6.33 10.13
C GLU A 36 -9.40 -5.47 10.33
N VAL A 37 -9.46 -4.31 9.68
CA VAL A 37 -10.52 -3.31 9.84
C VAL A 37 -11.89 -3.85 9.43
N VAL A 38 -11.98 -4.65 8.36
CA VAL A 38 -13.27 -5.22 7.90
C VAL A 38 -13.93 -6.14 8.95
N LYS A 39 -13.17 -6.58 9.97
CA LYS A 39 -13.65 -7.42 11.07
C LYS A 39 -14.10 -6.62 12.30
N PHE A 40 -13.90 -5.31 12.33
CA PHE A 40 -14.32 -4.50 13.47
C PHE A 40 -15.84 -4.46 13.56
N PRO A 41 -16.44 -4.71 14.75
CA PRO A 41 -17.90 -4.75 14.90
C PRO A 41 -18.60 -3.51 14.33
N SER A 42 -18.08 -2.32 14.62
CA SER A 42 -18.63 -1.06 14.09
C SER A 42 -18.54 -0.92 12.55
N VAL A 43 -17.54 -1.54 11.92
CA VAL A 43 -17.40 -1.58 10.45
C VAL A 43 -18.36 -2.60 9.87
N VAL A 44 -18.46 -3.78 10.47
CA VAL A 44 -19.38 -4.85 10.06
C VAL A 44 -20.82 -4.35 10.07
N GLU A 45 -21.24 -3.68 11.15
CA GLU A 45 -22.58 -3.08 11.25
C GLU A 45 -22.86 -2.07 10.13
N LYS A 46 -21.91 -1.18 9.83
CA LYS A 46 -22.02 -0.20 8.74
C LYS A 46 -22.10 -0.90 7.38
N ILE A 47 -21.33 -1.97 7.18
CA ILE A 47 -21.35 -2.76 5.95
C ILE A 47 -22.72 -3.43 5.79
N ILE A 48 -23.24 -4.08 6.82
CA ILE A 48 -24.57 -4.70 6.80
C ILE A 48 -25.66 -3.67 6.48
N LYS A 49 -25.59 -2.50 7.11
CA LYS A 49 -26.56 -1.42 6.88
C LYS A 49 -26.59 -0.93 5.43
N ASN A 50 -25.45 -0.89 4.75
CA ASN A 50 -25.34 -0.38 3.38
C ASN A 50 -25.47 -1.44 2.30
N PHE A 51 -25.11 -2.68 2.61
CA PHE A 51 -24.98 -3.76 1.61
C PHE A 51 -25.90 -4.96 1.89
N GLY A 52 -26.65 -4.93 3.00
CA GLY A 52 -27.51 -6.04 3.39
C GLY A 52 -26.76 -7.19 4.08
N ARG A 53 -27.53 -8.19 4.57
CA ARG A 53 -26.94 -9.37 5.23
C ARG A 53 -26.38 -10.39 4.24
N GLU A 54 -26.73 -10.29 2.98
CA GLU A 54 -26.23 -11.15 1.90
C GLU A 54 -24.70 -11.10 1.70
N VAL A 55 -24.05 -10.04 2.21
CA VAL A 55 -22.58 -9.94 2.19
C VAL A 55 -21.88 -10.75 3.28
N LEU A 56 -22.63 -11.37 4.17
CA LEU A 56 -22.06 -12.19 5.24
C LEU A 56 -21.71 -13.60 4.75
N VAL A 57 -20.79 -14.24 5.46
CA VAL A 57 -20.54 -15.67 5.32
C VAL A 57 -21.77 -16.40 5.89
N ASP A 58 -22.23 -17.45 5.20
CA ASP A 58 -23.37 -18.25 5.64
C ASP A 58 -22.92 -19.13 6.81
N ASN A 59 -22.94 -18.60 8.03
CA ASN A 59 -22.68 -19.30 9.26
C ASN A 59 -23.78 -18.93 10.27
N GLU A 60 -24.36 -19.93 10.88
CA GLU A 60 -25.41 -19.81 11.91
C GLU A 60 -24.91 -19.23 13.25
N ALA A 61 -23.63 -18.92 13.37
CA ALA A 61 -23.05 -18.39 14.60
C ALA A 61 -23.21 -16.86 14.68
N GLU A 62 -23.41 -16.33 15.88
CA GLU A 62 -23.63 -14.90 16.22
C GLU A 62 -22.50 -13.93 15.78
N ASN A 63 -21.41 -14.42 15.22
CA ASN A 63 -20.32 -13.61 14.72
C ASN A 63 -20.53 -13.28 13.23
N TYR A 64 -20.98 -12.07 12.95
CA TYR A 64 -21.13 -11.56 11.58
C TYR A 64 -19.75 -11.40 10.91
N ILE A 65 -19.42 -12.34 10.01
CA ILE A 65 -18.19 -12.30 9.20
C ILE A 65 -18.53 -11.83 7.79
N VAL A 66 -17.92 -10.74 7.37
CA VAL A 66 -18.10 -10.21 6.00
C VAL A 66 -17.37 -11.11 5.00
N SER A 67 -18.12 -11.62 4.01
CA SER A 67 -17.58 -12.36 2.88
C SER A 67 -17.00 -11.39 1.84
N ARG A 68 -15.68 -11.30 1.79
CA ARG A 68 -14.98 -10.49 0.79
C ARG A 68 -15.35 -10.87 -0.65
N LYS A 69 -15.63 -12.15 -0.89
CA LYS A 69 -16.06 -12.63 -2.22
C LYS A 69 -17.43 -12.09 -2.59
N LYS A 70 -18.42 -12.15 -1.67
CA LYS A 70 -19.77 -11.62 -1.90
C LYS A 70 -19.74 -10.10 -2.04
N LEU A 71 -19.08 -9.41 -1.11
CA LEU A 71 -18.91 -7.95 -1.15
C LEU A 71 -18.17 -7.50 -2.40
N GLY A 72 -17.08 -8.18 -2.77
CA GLY A 72 -16.30 -7.90 -3.97
C GLY A 72 -17.13 -7.96 -5.26
N LYS A 73 -18.03 -8.94 -5.41
CA LYS A 73 -18.93 -9.02 -6.56
C LYS A 73 -19.82 -7.78 -6.67
N ILE A 74 -20.34 -7.28 -5.55
CA ILE A 74 -21.21 -6.11 -5.51
C ILE A 74 -20.48 -4.83 -5.91
N ILE A 75 -19.27 -4.62 -5.37
CA ILE A 75 -18.52 -3.38 -5.60
C ILE A 75 -17.73 -3.37 -6.90
N PHE A 76 -17.53 -4.54 -7.53
CA PHE A 76 -16.75 -4.63 -8.78
C PHE A 76 -17.46 -3.92 -9.94
N SER A 77 -18.78 -4.09 -10.05
CA SER A 77 -19.59 -3.56 -11.13
C SER A 77 -20.25 -2.20 -10.81
N ASP A 78 -20.20 -1.74 -9.56
CA ASP A 78 -20.94 -0.57 -9.08
C ASP A 78 -20.00 0.44 -8.41
N LYS A 79 -19.82 1.59 -9.07
CA LYS A 79 -18.95 2.67 -8.57
C LYS A 79 -19.48 3.32 -7.30
N GLU A 80 -20.81 3.48 -7.16
CA GLU A 80 -21.43 4.11 -5.99
C GLU A 80 -21.28 3.21 -4.76
N LYS A 81 -21.53 1.91 -4.93
CA LYS A 81 -21.30 0.91 -3.86
C LYS A 81 -19.83 0.82 -3.47
N ARG A 82 -18.91 0.92 -4.42
CA ARG A 82 -17.49 1.01 -4.13
C ARG A 82 -17.16 2.26 -3.32
N PHE A 83 -17.70 3.40 -3.68
CA PHE A 83 -17.53 4.64 -2.93
C PHE A 83 -18.12 4.51 -1.51
N ALA A 84 -19.31 3.94 -1.36
CA ALA A 84 -19.93 3.70 -0.06
C ALA A 84 -19.07 2.79 0.84
N LEU A 85 -18.50 1.69 0.29
CA LEU A 85 -17.58 0.84 1.05
C LEU A 85 -16.32 1.60 1.46
N ASN A 86 -15.73 2.36 0.54
CA ASN A 86 -14.54 3.15 0.82
C ASN A 86 -14.80 4.19 1.92
N SER A 87 -15.96 4.85 1.93
CA SER A 87 -16.32 5.82 2.97
C SER A 87 -16.46 5.18 4.37
N ILE A 88 -16.79 3.90 4.44
CA ILE A 88 -16.83 3.12 5.68
C ILE A 88 -15.42 2.70 6.10
N MET A 89 -14.62 2.19 5.16
CA MET A 89 -13.33 1.56 5.43
C MET A 89 -12.18 2.56 5.64
N HIS A 90 -12.08 3.59 4.80
CA HIS A 90 -10.93 4.50 4.77
C HIS A 90 -10.67 5.21 6.11
N PRO A 91 -11.67 5.77 6.82
CA PRO A 91 -11.41 6.42 8.11
C PRO A 91 -10.78 5.47 9.14
N GLU A 92 -11.27 4.22 9.18
CA GLU A 92 -10.77 3.23 10.12
C GLU A 92 -9.38 2.70 9.73
N ILE A 93 -9.13 2.52 8.43
CA ILE A 93 -7.80 2.14 7.94
C ILE A 93 -6.78 3.22 8.29
N LEU A 94 -7.09 4.50 8.05
CA LEU A 94 -6.23 5.63 8.40
C LEU A 94 -5.98 5.69 9.91
N ARG A 95 -7.01 5.50 10.72
CA ARG A 95 -6.88 5.48 12.19
C ARG A 95 -5.93 4.38 12.66
N VAL A 96 -6.09 3.16 12.14
CA VAL A 96 -5.21 2.02 12.50
C VAL A 96 -3.79 2.23 11.97
N MET A 97 -3.64 2.72 10.74
CA MET A 97 -2.33 3.04 10.16
C MET A 97 -1.57 4.07 11.02
N ARG A 98 -2.20 5.19 11.36
CA ARG A 98 -1.60 6.24 12.19
C ARG A 98 -1.22 5.71 13.58
N LYS A 99 -2.06 4.87 14.18
CA LYS A 99 -1.76 4.20 15.45
C LYS A 99 -0.52 3.31 15.34
N LYS A 100 -0.45 2.44 14.31
CA LYS A 100 0.71 1.56 14.08
C LYS A 100 1.99 2.38 13.81
N ILE A 101 1.91 3.47 13.06
CA ILE A 101 3.05 4.39 12.85
C ILE A 101 3.54 4.97 14.17
N LEU A 102 2.63 5.45 15.03
CA LEU A 102 2.98 6.01 16.33
C LEU A 102 3.64 4.96 17.24
N GLU A 103 3.06 3.76 17.31
CA GLU A 103 3.64 2.64 18.08
C GLU A 103 5.06 2.30 17.60
N CYS A 104 5.29 2.31 16.28
CA CYS A 104 6.62 2.10 15.73
C CYS A 104 7.58 3.24 16.09
N LYS A 105 7.14 4.49 16.07
CA LYS A 105 7.97 5.64 16.48
C LYS A 105 8.38 5.52 17.95
N LEU A 106 7.44 5.24 18.85
CA LEU A 106 7.71 5.10 20.29
C LEU A 106 8.63 3.94 20.64
N LYS A 107 8.52 2.79 19.96
CA LYS A 107 9.41 1.66 20.15
C LYS A 107 10.86 1.96 19.74
N LYS A 108 11.06 2.86 18.79
CA LYS A 108 12.34 3.19 18.15
C LYS A 108 13.13 4.27 18.88
N GLU A 109 12.53 5.03 19.76
CA GLU A 109 13.26 5.98 20.63
C GLU A 109 14.26 5.29 21.55
N LYS A 110 14.14 3.96 21.73
CA LYS A 110 15.02 3.12 22.55
C LYS A 110 16.19 2.48 21.77
N ASP A 111 16.31 2.71 20.44
CA ASP A 111 17.32 2.06 19.60
C ASP A 111 18.37 3.07 19.11
N GLU A 112 19.61 2.96 19.65
CA GLU A 112 20.73 3.89 19.42
C GLU A 112 21.30 3.87 17.98
N LYS A 113 20.93 2.90 17.14
CA LYS A 113 21.55 2.70 15.81
C LYS A 113 20.97 3.51 14.66
N GLY A 114 20.03 4.42 14.88
CA GLY A 114 19.57 5.42 13.89
C GLY A 114 18.86 4.90 12.63
N LYS A 115 19.09 3.67 12.18
CA LYS A 115 18.44 3.04 11.02
C LYS A 115 16.93 2.92 11.17
N ASN A 116 16.46 2.95 12.39
CA ASN A 116 15.08 2.70 12.78
C ASN A 116 14.13 3.91 12.69
N LYS A 117 14.60 5.08 12.24
CA LYS A 117 13.74 6.29 12.15
C LYS A 117 12.85 6.35 10.90
N ILE A 118 13.02 5.41 9.95
CA ILE A 118 12.24 5.36 8.71
C ILE A 118 11.21 4.23 8.80
N ILE A 119 9.96 4.57 8.52
CA ILE A 119 8.84 3.64 8.42
C ILE A 119 8.30 3.71 7.00
N PHE A 120 8.20 2.58 6.33
CA PHE A 120 7.53 2.46 5.05
C PHE A 120 6.09 2.00 5.27
N VAL A 121 5.18 2.55 4.47
CA VAL A 121 3.78 2.12 4.44
C VAL A 121 3.45 1.68 3.03
N GLU A 122 3.21 0.39 2.83
CA GLU A 122 2.89 -0.19 1.52
C GLU A 122 1.43 0.03 1.18
N ILE A 123 1.17 0.76 0.08
CA ILE A 123 -0.17 1.11 -0.40
C ILE A 123 -0.21 1.01 -1.93
N GLN A 124 -1.09 0.19 -2.48
CA GLN A 124 -1.20 0.03 -3.92
C GLN A 124 -1.87 1.22 -4.60
N LEU A 125 -2.95 1.75 -4.02
CA LEU A 125 -3.81 2.80 -4.60
C LEU A 125 -3.63 4.16 -3.90
N LEU A 126 -2.40 4.50 -3.49
CA LEU A 126 -2.10 5.69 -2.69
C LEU A 126 -2.67 6.98 -3.29
N PHE A 127 -2.43 7.20 -4.59
CA PHE A 127 -2.86 8.39 -5.31
C PHE A 127 -4.35 8.37 -5.64
N GLU A 128 -4.90 7.20 -5.95
CA GLU A 128 -6.31 7.00 -6.25
C GLU A 128 -7.20 7.32 -5.03
N VAL A 129 -6.70 7.07 -3.83
CA VAL A 129 -7.40 7.40 -2.57
C VAL A 129 -6.98 8.74 -1.98
N GLN A 130 -6.05 9.49 -2.63
CA GLN A 130 -5.59 10.82 -2.26
C GLN A 130 -4.98 10.89 -0.84
N TRP A 131 -4.14 9.91 -0.50
CA TRP A 131 -3.50 9.86 0.83
C TRP A 131 -2.05 10.36 0.83
N GLU A 132 -1.64 11.13 -0.18
CA GLU A 132 -0.29 11.68 -0.30
C GLU A 132 0.15 12.46 0.95
N LYS A 133 -0.78 13.21 1.54
CA LYS A 133 -0.52 14.06 2.71
C LYS A 133 -0.22 13.31 4.01
N GLU A 134 -0.43 11.99 4.03
CA GLU A 134 -0.12 11.15 5.19
C GLU A 134 1.39 10.82 5.29
N PHE A 135 2.19 11.16 4.28
CA PHE A 135 3.58 10.74 4.13
C PHE A 135 4.52 11.93 4.00
N ASP A 136 5.73 11.77 4.56
CA ASP A 136 6.82 12.75 4.38
C ASP A 136 7.38 12.70 2.95
N TYR A 137 7.39 11.51 2.34
CA TYR A 137 7.82 11.22 0.97
C TYR A 137 7.05 10.04 0.40
N ILE A 138 7.03 9.96 -0.94
CA ILE A 138 6.43 8.86 -1.68
C ILE A 138 7.48 8.20 -2.56
N LEU A 139 7.64 6.89 -2.38
CA LEU A 139 8.44 6.01 -3.23
C LEU A 139 7.52 5.24 -4.18
N LEU A 140 7.69 5.46 -5.47
CA LEU A 140 7.02 4.69 -6.52
C LEU A 140 7.92 3.54 -6.98
N VAL A 141 7.37 2.34 -7.03
CA VAL A 141 7.94 1.23 -7.78
C VAL A 141 7.24 1.15 -9.13
N ALA A 142 7.98 1.35 -10.20
CA ALA A 142 7.47 1.34 -11.55
C ALA A 142 8.10 0.19 -12.37
N ALA A 143 7.43 -0.22 -13.43
CA ALA A 143 7.96 -1.17 -14.41
C ALA A 143 7.30 -0.92 -15.77
N LYS A 144 7.96 -1.33 -16.85
CA LYS A 144 7.39 -1.30 -18.19
C LYS A 144 6.10 -2.12 -18.26
N ARG A 145 5.15 -1.66 -19.06
CA ARG A 145 3.83 -2.30 -19.19
C ARG A 145 3.92 -3.78 -19.56
N ASP A 146 4.79 -4.14 -20.51
CA ASP A 146 4.98 -5.53 -20.92
C ASP A 146 5.47 -6.41 -19.75
N MET A 147 6.36 -5.85 -18.90
CA MET A 147 6.83 -6.54 -17.70
C MET A 147 5.72 -6.71 -16.67
N GLN A 148 4.84 -5.72 -16.52
CA GLN A 148 3.65 -5.83 -15.66
C GLN A 148 2.75 -6.95 -16.14
N VAL A 149 2.38 -6.96 -17.43
CA VAL A 149 1.54 -8.02 -18.04
C VAL A 149 2.18 -9.39 -17.83
N LYS A 150 3.46 -9.55 -18.20
CA LYS A 150 4.19 -10.83 -18.03
C LYS A 150 4.12 -11.34 -16.59
N ARG A 151 4.33 -10.45 -15.59
CA ARG A 151 4.29 -10.81 -14.17
C ARG A 151 2.87 -11.17 -13.70
N ILE A 152 1.83 -10.49 -14.20
CA ILE A 152 0.43 -10.79 -13.88
C ILE A 152 0.06 -12.17 -14.43
N LEU A 153 0.37 -12.44 -15.70
CA LEU A 153 0.11 -13.73 -16.34
C LEU A 153 0.79 -14.89 -15.60
N GLY A 154 2.04 -14.70 -15.19
CA GLY A 154 2.81 -15.72 -14.46
C GLY A 154 2.30 -15.99 -13.05
N ARG A 155 1.66 -15.03 -12.40
CA ARG A 155 1.20 -15.14 -11.00
C ARG A 155 -0.27 -15.53 -10.87
N ASP A 156 -1.15 -14.93 -11.68
CA ASP A 156 -2.59 -14.85 -11.36
C ASP A 156 -3.48 -15.74 -12.25
N LYS A 157 -2.96 -16.58 -13.12
CA LYS A 157 -3.73 -17.41 -14.07
C LYS A 157 -4.82 -16.61 -14.82
N ARG A 158 -4.55 -15.37 -15.19
CA ARG A 158 -5.44 -14.46 -15.91
C ARG A 158 -5.13 -14.48 -17.38
N SER A 159 -6.09 -14.09 -18.21
CA SER A 159 -5.87 -13.79 -19.64
C SER A 159 -5.09 -12.47 -19.79
N GLU A 160 -4.47 -12.29 -20.94
CA GLU A 160 -3.76 -11.06 -21.26
C GLU A 160 -4.71 -9.85 -21.26
N LYS A 161 -5.92 -10.02 -21.78
CA LYS A 161 -6.96 -8.99 -21.75
C LYS A 161 -7.29 -8.54 -20.31
N GLU A 162 -7.50 -9.49 -19.39
CA GLU A 162 -7.75 -9.17 -17.98
C GLU A 162 -6.55 -8.46 -17.32
N ALA A 163 -5.31 -8.82 -17.70
CA ALA A 163 -4.13 -8.13 -17.21
C ALA A 163 -4.09 -6.67 -17.67
N TRP A 164 -4.39 -6.39 -18.94
CA TRP A 164 -4.51 -5.03 -19.47
C TRP A 164 -5.65 -4.26 -18.84
N ASP A 165 -6.82 -4.86 -18.66
CA ASP A 165 -7.98 -4.22 -18.03
C ASP A 165 -7.66 -3.75 -16.61
N ILE A 166 -6.95 -4.58 -15.82
CA ILE A 166 -6.56 -4.23 -14.45
C ILE A 166 -5.50 -3.12 -14.46
N ILE A 167 -4.49 -3.18 -15.33
CA ILE A 167 -3.48 -2.12 -15.45
C ILE A 167 -4.14 -0.80 -15.81
N ASN A 168 -5.05 -0.79 -16.77
CA ASN A 168 -5.74 0.41 -17.24
C ASN A 168 -6.81 0.94 -16.25
N SER A 169 -7.23 0.14 -15.27
CA SER A 169 -8.14 0.58 -14.21
C SER A 169 -7.47 1.41 -13.12
N GLN A 170 -6.12 1.41 -13.07
CA GLN A 170 -5.33 2.19 -12.12
C GLN A 170 -4.86 3.50 -12.75
N MET A 171 -4.49 4.48 -11.91
CA MET A 171 -3.78 5.67 -12.37
C MET A 171 -2.52 5.26 -13.12
N SER A 172 -2.22 5.91 -14.25
CA SER A 172 -1.06 5.58 -15.06
C SER A 172 0.25 5.74 -14.29
N LEU A 173 1.27 4.94 -14.63
CA LEU A 173 2.58 5.06 -13.98
C LEU A 173 3.24 6.42 -14.27
N ASP A 174 2.94 7.05 -15.40
CA ASP A 174 3.49 8.37 -15.74
C ASP A 174 2.90 9.46 -14.85
N GLU A 175 1.59 9.42 -14.60
CA GLU A 175 0.96 10.32 -13.63
C GLU A 175 1.49 10.07 -12.21
N LYS A 176 1.66 8.79 -11.81
CA LYS A 176 2.25 8.46 -10.51
C LYS A 176 3.69 8.95 -10.38
N ARG A 177 4.51 8.87 -11.46
CA ARG A 177 5.88 9.43 -11.46
C ARG A 177 5.90 10.92 -11.17
N GLY A 178 5.01 11.67 -11.81
CA GLY A 178 4.90 13.12 -11.61
C GLY A 178 4.49 13.54 -10.20
N LYS A 179 3.93 12.62 -9.41
CA LYS A 179 3.45 12.85 -8.04
C LYS A 179 4.34 12.23 -6.96
N SER A 180 5.39 11.51 -7.34
CA SER A 180 6.26 10.76 -6.42
C SER A 180 7.58 11.49 -6.21
N ASP A 181 8.13 11.43 -5.00
CA ASP A 181 9.44 12.02 -4.69
C ASP A 181 10.59 11.15 -5.16
N PHE A 182 10.39 9.83 -5.17
CA PHE A 182 11.38 8.84 -5.58
C PHE A 182 10.75 7.79 -6.48
N VAL A 183 11.53 7.29 -7.45
CA VAL A 183 11.10 6.24 -8.36
C VAL A 183 12.16 5.15 -8.43
N ILE A 184 11.74 3.90 -8.28
CA ILE A 184 12.53 2.70 -8.55
C ILE A 184 11.96 2.02 -9.79
N GLU A 185 12.70 2.06 -10.90
CA GLU A 185 12.35 1.32 -12.13
C GLU A 185 12.76 -0.14 -12.01
N ASN A 186 11.80 -1.04 -11.97
CA ASN A 186 11.99 -2.48 -11.78
C ASN A 186 11.83 -3.27 -13.10
N ASP A 187 12.66 -2.94 -14.07
CA ASP A 187 12.70 -3.59 -15.39
C ASP A 187 13.81 -4.63 -15.54
N GLY A 188 14.70 -4.73 -14.55
CA GLY A 188 15.84 -5.61 -14.54
C GLY A 188 15.62 -6.90 -13.74
N ASN A 189 16.74 -7.54 -13.41
CA ASN A 189 16.78 -8.71 -12.54
C ASN A 189 16.80 -8.32 -11.03
N MET A 190 16.89 -9.31 -10.15
CA MET A 190 16.87 -9.09 -8.71
C MET A 190 18.09 -8.32 -8.22
N ASP A 191 19.27 -8.54 -8.79
CA ASP A 191 20.49 -7.83 -8.40
C ASP A 191 20.42 -6.35 -8.75
N ASP A 192 19.88 -6.02 -9.92
CA ASP A 192 19.63 -4.64 -10.32
C ASP A 192 18.63 -3.95 -9.38
N LEU A 193 17.56 -4.66 -9.01
CA LEU A 193 16.57 -4.13 -8.08
C LEU A 193 17.21 -3.85 -6.71
N ASN A 194 18.01 -4.79 -6.19
CA ASN A 194 18.74 -4.61 -4.93
C ASN A 194 19.65 -3.37 -4.97
N LYS A 195 20.44 -3.19 -6.04
CA LYS A 195 21.30 -2.01 -6.23
C LYS A 195 20.50 -0.71 -6.26
N LYS A 196 19.32 -0.70 -6.90
CA LYS A 196 18.44 0.49 -6.96
C LYS A 196 17.84 0.81 -5.60
N VAL A 197 17.43 -0.20 -4.83
CA VAL A 197 16.96 0.00 -3.44
C VAL A 197 18.09 0.55 -2.58
N ASP A 198 19.32 0.02 -2.69
CA ASP A 198 20.48 0.52 -1.93
C ASP A 198 20.81 1.97 -2.28
N LYS A 199 20.75 2.32 -3.57
CA LYS A 199 20.97 3.70 -4.03
C LYS A 199 19.91 4.64 -3.46
N PHE A 200 18.64 4.23 -3.46
CA PHE A 200 17.54 4.98 -2.87
C PHE A 200 17.76 5.19 -1.36
N LEU A 201 18.11 4.16 -0.61
CA LEU A 201 18.36 4.27 0.82
C LEU A 201 19.52 5.22 1.15
N LYS A 202 20.61 5.17 0.38
CA LYS A 202 21.73 6.12 0.51
C LYS A 202 21.29 7.58 0.26
N SER A 203 20.42 7.80 -0.73
CA SER A 203 19.90 9.16 -1.02
C SER A 203 19.03 9.71 0.12
N LEU A 204 18.26 8.85 0.79
CA LEU A 204 17.49 9.24 1.97
C LEU A 204 18.38 9.65 3.15
N GLU A 205 19.46 8.92 3.39
CA GLU A 205 20.44 9.27 4.45
C GLU A 205 21.04 10.65 4.18
N GLN A 206 21.45 10.94 2.95
CA GLN A 206 22.01 12.25 2.57
C GLN A 206 21.01 13.41 2.75
N GLN A 207 19.74 13.21 2.42
CA GLN A 207 18.71 14.23 2.62
C GLN A 207 18.42 14.49 4.11
N GLN A 208 18.47 13.46 4.96
CA GLN A 208 18.34 13.64 6.40
C GLN A 208 19.47 14.51 6.97
N PHE A 209 20.72 14.27 6.56
CA PHE A 209 21.88 15.07 7.00
C PHE A 209 21.77 16.55 6.56
N GLN A 210 21.22 16.84 5.38
CA GLN A 210 21.02 18.21 4.91
C GLN A 210 19.94 18.95 5.73
N LYS A 211 18.82 18.30 6.07
CA LYS A 211 17.75 18.89 6.88
C LYS A 211 18.23 19.22 8.32
N ILE A 212 19.04 18.36 8.93
CA ILE A 212 19.60 18.58 10.28
C ILE A 212 20.49 19.83 10.29
N LYS A 213 21.39 19.99 9.32
CA LYS A 213 22.28 21.18 9.22
C LYS A 213 21.56 22.51 9.01
N ILE A 214 20.36 22.52 8.46
CA ILE A 214 19.57 23.74 8.24
C ILE A 214 18.86 24.17 9.54
N HIS A 215 18.57 23.25 10.45
CA HIS A 215 17.90 23.56 11.72
C HIS A 215 18.88 23.91 12.87
N GLU A 216 20.18 23.73 12.66
CA GLU A 216 21.24 24.10 13.60
C GLU A 216 21.87 25.48 13.28
N ARG A 217 21.33 26.22 12.31
CA ARG A 217 21.72 27.60 11.97
C ARG A 217 20.58 28.57 12.29
#